data_87d9ff82683019a7527a9e4730d2540f
#
_entry.id   87d9ff82683019a7527a9e4730d2540f
#
_cell.length_a   1.000
_cell.length_b   1.000
_cell.length_c   1.000
_cell.angle_alpha   90.00
_cell.angle_beta   90.00
_cell.angle_gamma   90.00
#
_symmetry.space_group_name_H-M   'P 1'
#
loop_
_entity.id
_entity.type
_entity.pdbx_description
1 polymer ?
#
loop_
_entity_poly.entity_id
_entity_poly.type
_entity_poly.pdbx_seq_one_letter_code
_entity_poly.pdbx_strand_id
1 'polypeptide(L)'
;MIILVGSGVISGSFMNLVEGQSNSIVTNVTDLSRSDVSNAGVDLENRTVNYFDQAKGYLVYPIMSNENKTKNNNNTLPAVIMIHENKGLNDNIKNMANLLARNGYVVLAVDLFNGEVTTDRNRSSELTQHVRDNQDIATANLKSAVKYAASLPNVNAEKIVSLGWCFGGAQSLQLALNSQDHPLAATIIYYGRLITDKAILSNIKWPVLGIFGDQDRSIPVDTVKAFELALNSSGIPNEIYIYKGVGHAFANPSGENYAPKETQDAWQKTLSFLKKYAS
;
A
#
# COMPACT_ATOMS: atom_id res chain seq x y z
N MET A 1 56.18 43.82 53.30
CA MET A 1 55.51 45.07 52.87
C MET A 1 54.38 44.69 51.93
N ILE A 2 53.24 45.03 52.37
CA ILE A 2 51.93 44.83 51.80
C ILE A 2 51.90 45.50 50.42
N ILE A 3 51.26 44.93 49.40
CA ILE A 3 50.18 45.58 48.60
C ILE A 3 49.40 44.53 47.81
N LEU A 4 48.11 44.72 48.03
CA LEU A 4 46.96 44.04 47.40
C LEU A 4 46.77 44.46 45.95
N VAL A 5 45.88 43.65 45.30
CA VAL A 5 44.75 43.98 44.42
C VAL A 5 44.97 43.73 42.94
N GLY A 6 43.98 42.94 42.39
CA GLY A 6 43.54 43.05 41.03
C GLY A 6 42.85 41.83 40.51
N SER A 7 41.63 41.57 40.93
CA SER A 7 40.74 40.61 40.30
C SER A 7 40.34 41.09 38.90
N GLY A 8 40.67 40.34 37.90
CA GLY A 8 40.18 40.50 36.51
C GLY A 8 39.51 39.25 36.04
N VAL A 9 38.21 39.24 36.12
CA VAL A 9 37.37 38.16 35.51
C VAL A 9 37.34 38.42 34.02
N ILE A 10 37.99 37.55 33.24
CA ILE A 10 37.81 37.49 31.80
C ILE A 10 36.81 36.40 31.54
N SER A 11 35.59 36.78 31.20
CA SER A 11 34.56 35.88 30.67
C SER A 11 34.98 35.39 29.27
N GLY A 12 35.54 34.21 29.21
CA GLY A 12 35.74 33.49 27.95
C GLY A 12 34.40 32.89 27.52
N SER A 13 33.82 33.45 26.48
CA SER A 13 32.72 32.81 25.75
C SER A 13 33.23 31.51 25.13
N PHE A 14 32.82 30.39 25.69
CA PHE A 14 32.91 29.10 25.02
C PHE A 14 31.89 29.07 23.91
N MET A 15 32.34 29.20 22.66
CA MET A 15 31.59 28.79 21.48
C MET A 15 31.42 27.29 21.55
N ASN A 16 30.23 26.82 21.93
CA ASN A 16 29.82 25.47 21.70
C ASN A 16 29.57 25.32 20.20
N LEU A 17 30.49 24.65 19.52
CA LEU A 17 30.26 24.03 18.22
C LEU A 17 29.20 22.95 18.43
N VAL A 18 27.97 23.25 18.08
CA VAL A 18 26.93 22.24 17.91
C VAL A 18 27.28 21.53 16.62
N GLU A 19 27.84 20.32 16.75
CA GLU A 19 27.92 19.36 15.65
C GLU A 19 26.52 19.18 15.08
N GLY A 20 26.37 19.51 13.80
CA GLY A 20 25.14 19.30 13.06
C GLY A 20 24.82 17.81 13.00
N GLN A 21 23.95 17.34 13.86
CA GLN A 21 23.23 16.09 13.64
C GLN A 21 22.40 16.31 12.38
N SER A 22 22.77 15.62 11.30
CA SER A 22 21.91 15.43 10.14
C SER A 22 20.68 14.65 10.64
N ASN A 23 19.65 15.37 11.03
CA ASN A 23 18.32 14.80 11.14
C ASN A 23 17.93 14.33 9.73
N SER A 24 18.21 13.08 9.41
CA SER A 24 17.48 12.38 8.38
C SER A 24 16.02 12.43 8.83
N ILE A 25 15.25 13.28 8.18
CA ILE A 25 13.80 13.31 8.33
C ILE A 25 13.33 11.98 7.79
N VAL A 26 13.21 11.00 8.67
CA VAL A 26 12.43 9.78 8.42
C VAL A 26 10.99 10.27 8.41
N THR A 27 10.50 10.68 7.24
CA THR A 27 9.08 10.93 7.00
C THR A 27 8.40 9.58 7.06
N ASN A 28 8.02 9.22 8.26
CA ASN A 28 7.36 7.96 8.56
C ASN A 28 5.93 7.99 8.01
N VAL A 29 5.37 6.81 7.77
CA VAL A 29 3.94 6.49 7.57
C VAL A 29 3.02 7.23 8.56
N THR A 30 3.55 7.76 9.66
CA THR A 30 2.89 8.66 10.63
C THR A 30 2.31 9.94 10.00
N ASP A 31 2.81 10.41 8.84
CA ASP A 31 2.21 11.58 8.18
C ASP A 31 0.86 11.25 7.51
N LEU A 32 0.66 10.00 7.07
CA LEU A 32 -0.64 9.54 6.56
C LEU A 32 -1.66 9.35 7.70
N SER A 33 -1.19 9.02 8.92
CA SER A 33 -2.05 8.85 10.10
C SER A 33 -2.49 10.17 10.73
N ARG A 34 -1.83 11.30 10.43
CA ARG A 34 -2.18 12.62 10.99
C ARG A 34 -3.49 13.18 10.46
N SER A 35 -3.94 12.79 9.27
CA SER A 35 -5.25 13.19 8.74
C SER A 35 -6.43 12.41 9.33
N ASP A 36 -6.16 11.24 9.95
CA ASP A 36 -7.14 10.34 10.55
C ASP A 36 -6.97 10.21 12.07
N VAL A 37 -6.89 11.35 12.79
CA VAL A 37 -6.75 11.41 14.25
C VAL A 37 -7.87 10.64 14.99
N SER A 38 -9.02 10.40 14.33
CA SER A 38 -10.13 9.62 14.88
C SER A 38 -9.83 8.13 15.05
N ASN A 39 -8.86 7.56 14.34
CA ASN A 39 -8.58 6.12 14.32
C ASN A 39 -7.26 5.70 15.00
N ALA A 40 -6.53 6.65 15.61
CA ALA A 40 -5.25 6.38 16.27
C ALA A 40 -5.36 5.45 17.51
N GLY A 41 -6.56 5.30 18.08
CA GLY A 41 -6.84 4.49 19.27
C GLY A 41 -7.42 3.10 18.98
N VAL A 42 -7.50 2.67 17.70
CA VAL A 42 -8.01 1.33 17.37
C VAL A 42 -6.93 0.28 17.61
N ASP A 43 -7.20 -0.64 18.54
CA ASP A 43 -6.32 -1.78 18.79
C ASP A 43 -6.38 -2.76 17.62
N LEU A 44 -5.23 -3.30 17.26
CA LEU A 44 -5.08 -4.22 16.15
C LEU A 44 -4.63 -5.61 16.64
N GLU A 45 -5.20 -6.63 16.05
CA GLU A 45 -4.65 -7.99 16.10
C GLU A 45 -3.91 -8.27 14.80
N ASN A 46 -2.70 -8.85 14.90
CA ASN A 46 -1.92 -9.24 13.75
C ASN A 46 -1.25 -10.58 13.94
N ARG A 47 -1.03 -11.29 12.85
CA ARG A 47 -0.32 -12.57 12.84
C ARG A 47 0.23 -12.91 11.46
N THR A 48 1.27 -13.73 11.44
CA THR A 48 1.73 -14.38 10.21
C THR A 48 0.85 -15.61 9.92
N VAL A 49 0.40 -15.74 8.68
CA VAL A 49 -0.49 -16.83 8.26
C VAL A 49 0.07 -17.55 7.02
N ASN A 50 -0.11 -18.85 6.96
CA ASN A 50 0.12 -19.63 5.74
C ASN A 50 -1.17 -19.62 4.92
N TYR A 51 -1.13 -19.13 3.71
CA TYR A 51 -2.31 -19.01 2.83
C TYR A 51 -2.10 -19.70 1.47
N PHE A 52 -0.84 -19.97 1.10
CA PHE A 52 -0.48 -20.63 -0.15
C PHE A 52 0.88 -21.30 -0.03
N ASP A 53 0.97 -22.63 -0.25
CA ASP A 53 2.20 -23.40 -0.16
C ASP A 53 3.09 -22.98 1.04
N GLN A 54 4.29 -22.46 0.79
CA GLN A 54 5.19 -21.92 1.81
C GLN A 54 5.07 -20.40 2.01
N ALA A 55 4.25 -19.69 1.22
CA ALA A 55 4.07 -18.26 1.32
C ALA A 55 3.39 -17.86 2.63
N LYS A 56 4.01 -16.91 3.34
CA LYS A 56 3.55 -16.42 4.64
C LYS A 56 3.10 -14.96 4.52
N GLY A 57 1.80 -14.73 4.61
CA GLY A 57 1.24 -13.38 4.63
C GLY A 57 1.21 -12.76 6.01
N TYR A 58 1.17 -11.44 6.06
CA TYR A 58 0.88 -10.65 7.26
C TYR A 58 -0.60 -10.32 7.29
N LEU A 59 -1.34 -10.93 8.22
CA LEU A 59 -2.75 -10.66 8.45
C LEU A 59 -2.90 -9.69 9.61
N VAL A 60 -3.69 -8.63 9.41
CA VAL A 60 -4.01 -7.66 10.46
C VAL A 60 -5.45 -7.18 10.34
N TYR A 61 -6.12 -6.95 11.49
CA TYR A 61 -7.49 -6.46 11.57
C TYR A 61 -7.76 -5.72 12.88
N PRO A 62 -8.77 -4.83 12.92
CA PRO A 62 -9.13 -4.13 14.15
C PRO A 62 -9.78 -5.09 15.16
N ILE A 63 -9.46 -4.92 16.44
CA ILE A 63 -10.17 -5.59 17.54
C ILE A 63 -11.51 -4.88 17.72
N MET A 64 -12.60 -5.59 17.42
CA MET A 64 -13.95 -5.06 17.53
C MET A 64 -14.36 -4.92 18.99
N SER A 65 -14.59 -3.69 19.46
CA SER A 65 -15.23 -3.46 20.77
C SER A 65 -16.67 -3.96 20.76
N ASN A 66 -17.23 -4.30 21.94
CA ASN A 66 -18.62 -4.77 22.06
C ASN A 66 -19.64 -3.73 21.54
N GLU A 67 -19.33 -2.44 21.61
CA GLU A 67 -20.17 -1.37 21.07
C GLU A 67 -20.20 -1.34 19.53
N ASN A 68 -19.14 -1.74 18.88
CA ASN A 68 -19.05 -1.81 17.41
C ASN A 68 -19.68 -3.09 16.85
N LYS A 69 -19.79 -4.16 17.65
CA LYS A 69 -20.48 -5.41 17.27
C LYS A 69 -21.98 -5.21 17.06
N THR A 70 -22.59 -4.22 17.71
CA THR A 70 -24.02 -3.94 17.58
C THR A 70 -24.40 -3.08 16.38
N LYS A 71 -23.44 -2.39 15.77
CA LYS A 71 -23.68 -1.52 14.60
C LYS A 71 -23.64 -2.25 13.25
N ASN A 72 -22.90 -3.35 13.16
CA ASN A 72 -22.87 -4.21 11.98
C ASN A 72 -23.66 -5.49 12.25
N ASN A 73 -24.83 -5.63 11.67
CA ASN A 73 -25.72 -6.78 11.85
C ASN A 73 -25.08 -8.14 11.55
N ASN A 74 -23.91 -8.21 10.92
CA ASN A 74 -23.22 -9.46 10.56
C ASN A 74 -21.82 -9.64 11.17
N ASN A 75 -21.31 -8.71 12.00
CA ASN A 75 -19.96 -8.77 12.61
C ASN A 75 -18.79 -9.02 11.65
N THR A 76 -18.97 -8.84 10.34
CA THR A 76 -17.94 -9.04 9.32
C THR A 76 -17.44 -7.71 8.76
N LEU A 77 -16.16 -7.67 8.38
CA LEU A 77 -15.49 -6.52 7.82
C LEU A 77 -15.12 -6.78 6.35
N PRO A 78 -15.00 -5.75 5.53
CA PRO A 78 -14.39 -5.87 4.22
C PRO A 78 -12.92 -6.27 4.35
N ALA A 79 -12.38 -6.92 3.32
CA ALA A 79 -10.98 -7.31 3.32
C ALA A 79 -10.20 -6.71 2.16
N VAL A 80 -8.89 -6.51 2.38
CA VAL A 80 -7.95 -6.04 1.36
C VAL A 80 -6.81 -7.05 1.21
N ILE A 81 -6.64 -7.56 0.00
CA ILE A 81 -5.44 -8.30 -0.41
C ILE A 81 -4.41 -7.26 -0.84
N MET A 82 -3.44 -7.03 0.03
CA MET A 82 -2.40 -6.01 -0.16
C MET A 82 -1.14 -6.63 -0.75
N ILE A 83 -0.69 -6.10 -1.89
CA ILE A 83 0.42 -6.68 -2.64
C ILE A 83 1.63 -5.74 -2.59
N HIS A 84 2.75 -6.27 -2.11
CA HIS A 84 3.99 -5.52 -1.89
C HIS A 84 4.62 -5.00 -3.18
N GLU A 85 5.49 -4.00 -3.04
CA GLU A 85 6.35 -3.50 -4.11
C GLU A 85 7.48 -4.49 -4.44
N ASN A 86 8.45 -4.06 -5.21
CA ASN A 86 9.59 -4.86 -5.65
C ASN A 86 10.63 -5.20 -4.55
N LYS A 87 10.38 -4.83 -3.30
CA LYS A 87 11.27 -5.10 -2.15
C LYS A 87 10.79 -6.24 -1.24
N GLY A 88 9.68 -6.90 -1.59
CA GLY A 88 9.09 -7.96 -0.78
C GLY A 88 8.16 -7.43 0.32
N LEU A 89 7.66 -8.34 1.17
CA LEU A 89 6.75 -8.04 2.28
C LEU A 89 7.52 -7.40 3.46
N ASN A 90 7.97 -6.17 3.27
CA ASN A 90 8.76 -5.40 4.22
C ASN A 90 7.88 -4.63 5.23
N ASP A 91 8.54 -3.96 6.18
CA ASP A 91 7.84 -3.22 7.25
C ASP A 91 7.02 -2.04 6.72
N ASN A 92 7.39 -1.40 5.60
CA ASN A 92 6.57 -0.36 5.00
C ASN A 92 5.19 -0.91 4.59
N ILE A 93 5.15 -2.07 3.94
CA ILE A 93 3.90 -2.73 3.55
C ILE A 93 3.07 -3.14 4.78
N LYS A 94 3.71 -3.70 5.82
CA LYS A 94 3.03 -4.02 7.08
C LYS A 94 2.45 -2.78 7.77
N ASN A 95 3.16 -1.65 7.73
CA ASN A 95 2.67 -0.39 8.26
C ASN A 95 1.46 0.14 7.47
N MET A 96 1.48 0.03 6.13
CA MET A 96 0.31 0.36 5.31
C MET A 96 -0.88 -0.56 5.59
N ALA A 97 -0.62 -1.86 5.83
CA ALA A 97 -1.66 -2.80 6.25
C ALA A 97 -2.28 -2.41 7.61
N ASN A 98 -1.45 -2.05 8.60
CA ASN A 98 -1.91 -1.56 9.89
C ASN A 98 -2.75 -0.29 9.75
N LEU A 99 -2.37 0.62 8.85
CA LEU A 99 -3.10 1.86 8.60
C LEU A 99 -4.50 1.56 8.03
N LEU A 100 -4.62 0.63 7.06
CA LEU A 100 -5.93 0.20 6.55
C LEU A 100 -6.74 -0.54 7.61
N ALA A 101 -6.11 -1.37 8.44
CA ALA A 101 -6.81 -2.08 9.50
C ALA A 101 -7.43 -1.11 10.52
N ARG A 102 -6.75 -0.02 10.87
CA ARG A 102 -7.33 1.05 11.71
C ARG A 102 -8.55 1.73 11.06
N ASN A 103 -8.64 1.69 9.73
CA ASN A 103 -9.79 2.19 8.99
C ASN A 103 -10.92 1.16 8.81
N GLY A 104 -10.86 0.01 9.53
CA GLY A 104 -11.94 -0.95 9.60
C GLY A 104 -11.86 -2.08 8.56
N TYR A 105 -10.69 -2.37 8.01
CA TYR A 105 -10.49 -3.45 7.05
C TYR A 105 -9.72 -4.62 7.67
N VAL A 106 -10.04 -5.83 7.26
CA VAL A 106 -9.16 -6.99 7.42
C VAL A 106 -8.14 -6.93 6.29
N VAL A 107 -6.85 -6.91 6.59
CA VAL A 107 -5.81 -6.80 5.56
C VAL A 107 -4.94 -8.03 5.57
N LEU A 108 -4.84 -8.71 4.44
CA LEU A 108 -3.86 -9.76 4.19
C LEU A 108 -2.80 -9.21 3.23
N ALA A 109 -1.66 -8.82 3.78
CA ALA A 109 -0.50 -8.48 2.98
C ALA A 109 0.21 -9.77 2.54
N VAL A 110 0.22 -10.01 1.24
CA VAL A 110 0.72 -11.25 0.63
C VAL A 110 2.21 -11.21 0.39
N ASP A 111 2.81 -12.38 0.29
CA ASP A 111 4.22 -12.56 -0.04
C ASP A 111 4.35 -13.32 -1.37
N LEU A 112 4.95 -12.65 -2.36
CA LEU A 112 5.26 -13.22 -3.68
C LEU A 112 6.75 -13.57 -3.84
N PHE A 113 7.55 -13.38 -2.78
CA PHE A 113 9.00 -13.60 -2.79
C PHE A 113 9.46 -14.67 -1.79
N ASN A 114 8.52 -15.49 -1.29
CA ASN A 114 8.79 -16.59 -0.37
C ASN A 114 9.62 -16.18 0.88
N GLY A 115 9.27 -15.03 1.48
CA GLY A 115 9.90 -14.50 2.68
C GLY A 115 11.09 -13.60 2.40
N GLU A 116 11.51 -13.45 1.14
CA GLU A 116 12.66 -12.61 0.83
C GLU A 116 12.29 -11.13 0.80
N VAL A 117 13.08 -10.33 1.52
CA VAL A 117 13.02 -8.87 1.52
C VAL A 117 14.39 -8.34 1.12
N THR A 118 14.45 -7.44 0.15
CA THR A 118 15.71 -6.91 -0.35
C THR A 118 15.64 -5.41 -0.61
N THR A 119 16.76 -4.72 -0.39
CA THR A 119 16.99 -3.34 -0.84
C THR A 119 17.97 -3.29 -2.02
N ASP A 120 18.60 -4.41 -2.37
CA ASP A 120 19.47 -4.53 -3.53
C ASP A 120 18.67 -4.47 -4.83
N ARG A 121 19.05 -3.59 -5.75
CA ARG A 121 18.35 -3.33 -7.00
C ARG A 121 18.36 -4.54 -7.95
N ASN A 122 19.49 -5.22 -8.03
CA ASN A 122 19.64 -6.36 -8.93
C ASN A 122 18.81 -7.54 -8.41
N ARG A 123 18.92 -7.81 -7.10
CA ARG A 123 18.11 -8.87 -6.47
C ARG A 123 16.61 -8.61 -6.57
N SER A 124 16.19 -7.39 -6.34
CA SER A 124 14.80 -6.95 -6.53
C SER A 124 14.32 -7.18 -7.98
N SER A 125 15.17 -6.89 -8.95
CA SER A 125 14.89 -7.11 -10.38
C SER A 125 14.76 -8.61 -10.70
N GLU A 126 15.64 -9.45 -10.17
CA GLU A 126 15.61 -10.91 -10.32
C GLU A 126 14.31 -11.49 -9.74
N LEU A 127 13.96 -11.11 -8.51
CA LEU A 127 12.75 -11.59 -7.83
C LEU A 127 11.48 -11.20 -8.60
N THR A 128 11.39 -9.94 -9.02
CA THR A 128 10.22 -9.49 -9.80
C THR A 128 10.16 -10.15 -11.18
N GLN A 129 11.30 -10.42 -11.80
CA GLN A 129 11.33 -11.14 -13.07
C GLN A 129 10.95 -12.61 -12.90
N HIS A 130 11.43 -13.26 -11.84
CA HIS A 130 11.05 -14.63 -11.52
C HIS A 130 9.53 -14.78 -11.35
N VAL A 131 8.88 -13.83 -10.65
CA VAL A 131 7.41 -13.84 -10.51
C VAL A 131 6.72 -13.63 -11.86
N ARG A 132 7.22 -12.74 -12.71
CA ARG A 132 6.67 -12.52 -14.05
C ARG A 132 6.80 -13.74 -14.95
N ASP A 133 7.93 -14.44 -14.88
CA ASP A 133 8.18 -15.66 -15.68
C ASP A 133 7.33 -16.85 -15.18
N ASN A 134 6.83 -16.78 -13.93
CA ASN A 134 5.96 -17.79 -13.31
C ASN A 134 4.61 -17.15 -12.90
N GLN A 135 3.99 -16.38 -13.81
CA GLN A 135 2.78 -15.61 -13.51
C GLN A 135 1.58 -16.47 -13.11
N ASP A 136 1.49 -17.70 -13.59
CA ASP A 136 0.50 -18.70 -13.21
C ASP A 136 0.59 -19.06 -11.71
N ILE A 137 1.80 -19.25 -11.19
CA ILE A 137 2.07 -19.51 -9.77
C ILE A 137 1.73 -18.27 -8.94
N ALA A 138 2.14 -17.08 -9.39
CA ALA A 138 1.81 -15.82 -8.72
C ALA A 138 0.30 -15.58 -8.67
N THR A 139 -0.40 -15.87 -9.76
CA THR A 139 -1.87 -15.77 -9.82
C THR A 139 -2.53 -16.78 -8.88
N ALA A 140 -2.04 -18.02 -8.82
CA ALA A 140 -2.53 -19.03 -7.87
C ALA A 140 -2.32 -18.60 -6.41
N ASN A 141 -1.16 -18.01 -6.08
CA ASN A 141 -0.86 -17.44 -4.77
C ASN A 141 -1.89 -16.36 -4.40
N LEU A 142 -2.10 -15.38 -5.29
CA LEU A 142 -3.04 -14.27 -5.05
C LEU A 142 -4.50 -14.76 -4.92
N LYS A 143 -4.92 -15.70 -5.76
CA LYS A 143 -6.26 -16.32 -5.65
C LYS A 143 -6.43 -17.11 -4.35
N SER A 144 -5.38 -17.78 -3.88
CA SER A 144 -5.38 -18.44 -2.56
C SER A 144 -5.50 -17.44 -1.42
N ALA A 145 -4.87 -16.27 -1.54
CA ALA A 145 -5.03 -15.18 -0.56
C ALA A 145 -6.48 -14.69 -0.50
N VAL A 146 -7.16 -14.53 -1.65
CA VAL A 146 -8.60 -14.20 -1.71
C VAL A 146 -9.43 -15.25 -1.02
N LYS A 147 -9.22 -16.53 -1.34
CA LYS A 147 -9.94 -17.67 -0.72
C LYS A 147 -9.69 -17.74 0.78
N TYR A 148 -8.45 -17.55 1.21
CA TYR A 148 -8.08 -17.53 2.63
C TYR A 148 -8.81 -16.39 3.36
N ALA A 149 -8.77 -15.16 2.83
CA ALA A 149 -9.47 -14.04 3.41
C ALA A 149 -10.99 -14.29 3.47
N ALA A 150 -11.60 -14.81 2.41
CA ALA A 150 -13.02 -15.15 2.36
C ALA A 150 -13.44 -16.23 3.37
N SER A 151 -12.51 -17.10 3.80
CA SER A 151 -12.78 -18.13 4.81
C SER A 151 -12.73 -17.65 6.25
N LEU A 152 -12.26 -16.43 6.48
CA LEU A 152 -12.15 -15.87 7.84
C LEU A 152 -13.54 -15.49 8.39
N PRO A 153 -13.87 -15.84 9.64
CA PRO A 153 -15.21 -15.63 10.20
C PRO A 153 -15.57 -14.14 10.39
N ASN A 154 -14.56 -13.26 10.42
CA ASN A 154 -14.72 -11.82 10.55
C ASN A 154 -14.64 -11.07 9.22
N VAL A 155 -14.64 -11.77 8.07
CA VAL A 155 -14.57 -11.18 6.72
C VAL A 155 -15.89 -11.34 5.98
N ASN A 156 -16.33 -10.26 5.34
CA ASN A 156 -17.39 -10.32 4.33
C ASN A 156 -16.75 -10.76 3.00
N ALA A 157 -17.01 -12.00 2.58
CA ALA A 157 -16.44 -12.60 1.38
C ALA A 157 -16.82 -11.87 0.08
N GLU A 158 -17.91 -11.10 0.06
CA GLU A 158 -18.35 -10.30 -1.08
C GLU A 158 -17.67 -8.92 -1.15
N LYS A 159 -16.89 -8.57 -0.12
CA LYS A 159 -16.25 -7.27 0.05
C LYS A 159 -14.73 -7.38 0.10
N ILE A 160 -14.13 -8.14 -0.83
CA ILE A 160 -12.68 -8.31 -0.93
C ILE A 160 -12.14 -7.44 -2.05
N VAL A 161 -11.13 -6.63 -1.75
CA VAL A 161 -10.47 -5.70 -2.68
C VAL A 161 -9.01 -6.10 -2.88
N SER A 162 -8.49 -5.94 -4.08
CA SER A 162 -7.04 -6.01 -4.33
C SER A 162 -6.41 -4.61 -4.34
N LEU A 163 -5.24 -4.48 -3.73
CA LEU A 163 -4.48 -3.23 -3.67
C LEU A 163 -2.99 -3.51 -3.81
N GLY A 164 -2.30 -2.80 -4.68
CA GLY A 164 -0.84 -2.93 -4.79
C GLY A 164 -0.16 -1.71 -5.38
N TRP A 165 1.14 -1.61 -5.10
CA TRP A 165 2.02 -0.53 -5.57
C TRP A 165 3.12 -1.06 -6.48
N CYS A 166 3.49 -0.33 -7.53
CA CYS A 166 4.60 -0.69 -8.42
C CYS A 166 4.43 -2.10 -9.02
N PHE A 167 5.33 -3.03 -8.71
CA PHE A 167 5.21 -4.44 -9.02
C PHE A 167 3.87 -5.01 -8.50
N GLY A 168 3.51 -4.72 -7.25
CA GLY A 168 2.24 -5.14 -6.65
C GLY A 168 1.03 -4.52 -7.32
N GLY A 169 1.12 -3.31 -7.86
CA GLY A 169 0.07 -2.69 -8.66
C GLY A 169 -0.21 -3.47 -9.94
N ALA A 170 0.85 -3.93 -10.62
CA ALA A 170 0.71 -4.83 -11.78
C ALA A 170 0.10 -6.18 -11.37
N GLN A 171 0.49 -6.73 -10.23
CA GLN A 171 -0.06 -7.99 -9.71
C GLN A 171 -1.51 -7.85 -9.24
N SER A 172 -1.92 -6.68 -8.74
CA SER A 172 -3.33 -6.37 -8.45
C SER A 172 -4.19 -6.41 -9.71
N LEU A 173 -3.68 -5.88 -10.84
CA LEU A 173 -4.34 -6.01 -12.14
C LEU A 173 -4.39 -7.47 -12.61
N GLN A 174 -3.29 -8.24 -12.45
CA GLN A 174 -3.28 -9.66 -12.81
C GLN A 174 -4.28 -10.47 -11.99
N LEU A 175 -4.40 -10.20 -10.69
CA LEU A 175 -5.43 -10.82 -9.86
C LEU A 175 -6.83 -10.48 -10.39
N ALA A 176 -7.11 -9.22 -10.71
CA ALA A 176 -8.39 -8.80 -11.25
C ALA A 176 -8.73 -9.52 -12.55
N LEU A 177 -7.78 -9.69 -13.45
CA LEU A 177 -7.98 -10.39 -14.74
C LEU A 177 -8.27 -11.88 -14.59
N ASN A 178 -8.01 -12.48 -13.43
CA ASN A 178 -8.11 -13.93 -13.20
C ASN A 178 -9.05 -14.31 -12.05
N SER A 179 -9.89 -13.38 -11.54
CA SER A 179 -10.75 -13.60 -10.37
C SER A 179 -12.22 -13.79 -10.70
N GLN A 180 -12.57 -14.29 -11.90
CA GLN A 180 -13.97 -14.50 -12.31
C GLN A 180 -14.67 -15.56 -11.45
N ASP A 181 -13.94 -16.53 -10.92
CA ASP A 181 -14.42 -17.58 -10.00
C ASP A 181 -14.57 -17.08 -8.55
N HIS A 182 -13.93 -15.97 -8.20
CA HIS A 182 -14.05 -15.25 -6.92
C HIS A 182 -13.99 -13.74 -7.17
N PRO A 183 -15.10 -13.14 -7.64
CA PRO A 183 -15.15 -11.72 -8.00
C PRO A 183 -14.72 -10.82 -6.84
N LEU A 184 -13.94 -9.79 -7.17
CA LEU A 184 -13.53 -8.79 -6.20
C LEU A 184 -14.61 -7.69 -6.09
N ALA A 185 -14.67 -7.01 -4.95
CA ALA A 185 -15.50 -5.82 -4.81
C ALA A 185 -14.89 -4.60 -5.55
N ALA A 186 -13.58 -4.55 -5.64
CA ALA A 186 -12.84 -3.50 -6.36
C ALA A 186 -11.36 -3.89 -6.57
N THR A 187 -10.66 -3.15 -7.43
CA THR A 187 -9.22 -3.28 -7.68
C THR A 187 -8.55 -1.92 -7.62
N ILE A 188 -7.41 -1.83 -6.91
CA ILE A 188 -6.65 -0.59 -6.72
C ILE A 188 -5.21 -0.79 -7.21
N ILE A 189 -4.76 0.11 -8.07
CA ILE A 189 -3.48 0.04 -8.77
C ILE A 189 -2.72 1.36 -8.57
N TYR A 190 -1.63 1.33 -7.83
CA TYR A 190 -0.69 2.45 -7.75
C TYR A 190 0.49 2.19 -8.70
N TYR A 191 0.67 3.06 -9.67
CA TYR A 191 1.79 3.08 -10.64
C TYR A 191 2.29 1.68 -11.06
N GLY A 192 1.37 0.73 -11.24
CA GLY A 192 1.65 -0.62 -11.75
C GLY A 192 1.65 -0.65 -13.27
N ARG A 193 2.38 -1.63 -13.85
CA ARG A 193 2.32 -1.89 -15.29
C ARG A 193 0.89 -2.23 -15.70
N LEU A 194 0.42 -1.62 -16.77
CA LEU A 194 -0.93 -1.71 -17.28
C LEU A 194 -1.04 -2.61 -18.51
N ILE A 195 -2.24 -3.13 -18.72
CA ILE A 195 -2.70 -3.79 -19.93
C ILE A 195 -3.75 -2.88 -20.54
N THR A 196 -3.64 -2.59 -21.83
CA THR A 196 -4.55 -1.67 -22.55
C THR A 196 -5.44 -2.37 -23.56
N ASP A 197 -5.33 -3.71 -23.67
CA ASP A 197 -6.19 -4.51 -24.52
C ASP A 197 -7.59 -4.62 -23.92
N LYS A 198 -8.58 -4.07 -24.63
CA LYS A 198 -9.98 -4.05 -24.22
C LYS A 198 -10.55 -5.46 -24.02
N ALA A 199 -10.18 -6.44 -24.88
CA ALA A 199 -10.71 -7.79 -24.78
C ALA A 199 -10.24 -8.46 -23.50
N ILE A 200 -8.97 -8.25 -23.10
CA ILE A 200 -8.40 -8.75 -21.86
C ILE A 200 -9.07 -8.06 -20.66
N LEU A 201 -9.16 -6.73 -20.67
CA LEU A 201 -9.75 -5.95 -19.57
C LEU A 201 -11.23 -6.25 -19.36
N SER A 202 -11.96 -6.69 -20.40
CA SER A 202 -13.38 -7.05 -20.29
C SER A 202 -13.67 -8.20 -19.30
N ASN A 203 -12.64 -8.91 -18.84
CA ASN A 203 -12.74 -9.89 -17.76
C ASN A 203 -13.02 -9.26 -16.39
N ILE A 204 -12.66 -8.00 -16.20
CA ILE A 204 -12.93 -7.26 -14.94
C ILE A 204 -14.40 -6.83 -14.95
N LYS A 205 -15.12 -7.10 -13.85
CA LYS A 205 -16.55 -6.80 -13.71
C LYS A 205 -16.87 -5.87 -12.53
N TRP A 206 -15.85 -5.31 -11.90
CA TRP A 206 -15.92 -4.45 -10.73
C TRP A 206 -15.11 -3.17 -10.91
N PRO A 207 -15.32 -2.18 -10.04
CA PRO A 207 -14.65 -0.89 -10.13
C PRO A 207 -13.12 -0.98 -10.01
N VAL A 208 -12.43 -0.08 -10.73
CA VAL A 208 -10.97 0.03 -10.74
C VAL A 208 -10.55 1.44 -10.34
N LEU A 209 -9.66 1.56 -9.34
CA LEU A 209 -8.95 2.78 -9.02
C LEU A 209 -7.52 2.71 -9.55
N GLY A 210 -7.10 3.71 -10.31
CA GLY A 210 -5.74 3.85 -10.81
C GLY A 210 -5.09 5.16 -10.35
N ILE A 211 -3.87 5.08 -9.81
CA ILE A 211 -3.11 6.20 -9.25
C ILE A 211 -1.71 6.22 -9.87
N PHE A 212 -1.40 7.31 -10.59
CA PHE A 212 -0.19 7.43 -11.41
C PHE A 212 0.43 8.82 -11.29
N GLY A 213 1.69 8.97 -11.70
CA GLY A 213 2.39 10.24 -11.82
C GLY A 213 2.66 10.61 -13.28
N ASP A 214 2.61 11.90 -13.62
CA ASP A 214 2.87 12.36 -15.00
C ASP A 214 4.35 12.35 -15.39
N GLN A 215 5.26 12.23 -14.40
CA GLN A 215 6.70 12.09 -14.61
C GLN A 215 7.18 10.63 -14.54
N ASP A 216 6.25 9.67 -14.46
CA ASP A 216 6.60 8.25 -14.45
C ASP A 216 7.01 7.76 -15.85
N ARG A 217 8.32 7.55 -16.03
CA ARG A 217 8.86 7.03 -17.30
C ARG A 217 8.58 5.53 -17.51
N SER A 218 8.25 4.80 -16.46
CA SER A 218 7.93 3.37 -16.53
C SER A 218 6.49 3.13 -16.93
N ILE A 219 5.60 4.07 -16.54
CA ILE A 219 4.16 4.03 -16.85
C ILE A 219 3.77 5.37 -17.49
N PRO A 220 4.05 5.57 -18.79
CA PRO A 220 3.78 6.84 -19.46
C PRO A 220 2.29 7.22 -19.43
N VAL A 221 2.01 8.53 -19.38
CA VAL A 221 0.66 9.09 -19.33
C VAL A 221 -0.23 8.56 -20.48
N ASP A 222 0.32 8.39 -21.66
CA ASP A 222 -0.43 7.86 -22.81
C ASP A 222 -0.88 6.41 -22.57
N THR A 223 -0.07 5.59 -21.88
CA THR A 223 -0.45 4.24 -21.47
C THR A 223 -1.58 4.29 -20.42
N VAL A 224 -1.53 5.22 -19.47
CA VAL A 224 -2.60 5.42 -18.47
C VAL A 224 -3.91 5.82 -19.14
N LYS A 225 -3.87 6.77 -20.08
CA LYS A 225 -5.05 7.19 -20.84
C LYS A 225 -5.62 6.08 -21.72
N ALA A 226 -4.75 5.26 -22.35
CA ALA A 226 -5.18 4.10 -23.12
C ALA A 226 -5.86 3.05 -22.23
N PHE A 227 -5.35 2.82 -21.02
CA PHE A 227 -5.97 1.96 -20.03
C PHE A 227 -7.36 2.47 -19.61
N GLU A 228 -7.47 3.75 -19.25
CA GLU A 228 -8.75 4.38 -18.90
C GLU A 228 -9.77 4.27 -20.03
N LEU A 229 -9.35 4.56 -21.27
CA LEU A 229 -10.21 4.43 -22.46
C LEU A 229 -10.69 3.01 -22.65
N ALA A 230 -9.82 2.01 -22.44
CA ALA A 230 -10.17 0.60 -22.57
C ALA A 230 -11.16 0.15 -21.49
N LEU A 231 -10.99 0.60 -20.24
CA LEU A 231 -11.94 0.36 -19.13
C LEU A 231 -13.31 0.99 -19.46
N ASN A 232 -13.34 2.26 -19.86
CA ASN A 232 -14.56 2.98 -20.23
C ASN A 232 -15.30 2.30 -21.40
N SER A 233 -14.55 1.89 -22.43
CA SER A 233 -15.09 1.19 -23.59
C SER A 233 -15.64 -0.21 -23.27
N SER A 234 -15.23 -0.78 -22.13
CA SER A 234 -15.70 -2.07 -21.60
C SER A 234 -16.82 -1.91 -20.57
N GLY A 235 -17.26 -0.66 -20.28
CA GLY A 235 -18.29 -0.36 -19.28
C GLY A 235 -17.84 -0.62 -17.84
N ILE A 236 -16.53 -0.67 -17.59
CA ILE A 236 -15.97 -0.92 -16.26
C ILE A 236 -15.91 0.41 -15.50
N PRO A 237 -16.60 0.56 -14.34
CA PRO A 237 -16.50 1.75 -13.52
C PRO A 237 -15.05 1.98 -13.10
N ASN A 238 -14.55 3.21 -13.25
CA ASN A 238 -13.16 3.47 -12.87
C ASN A 238 -12.98 4.92 -12.40
N GLU A 239 -11.92 5.12 -11.61
CA GLU A 239 -11.42 6.42 -11.17
C GLU A 239 -9.91 6.43 -11.42
N ILE A 240 -9.45 7.21 -12.38
CA ILE A 240 -8.04 7.29 -12.77
C ILE A 240 -7.49 8.66 -12.41
N TYR A 241 -6.45 8.69 -11.58
CA TYR A 241 -5.79 9.92 -11.14
C TYR A 241 -4.35 9.97 -11.62
N ILE A 242 -3.98 11.06 -12.29
CA ILE A 242 -2.62 11.34 -12.75
C ILE A 242 -2.12 12.57 -12.02
N TYR A 243 -1.19 12.38 -11.09
CA TYR A 243 -0.61 13.43 -10.28
C TYR A 243 0.48 14.17 -11.04
N LYS A 244 0.40 15.50 -11.04
CA LYS A 244 1.34 16.37 -11.76
C LYS A 244 2.65 16.50 -11.00
N GLY A 245 3.77 16.40 -11.73
CA GLY A 245 5.12 16.66 -11.20
C GLY A 245 5.72 15.52 -10.39
N VAL A 246 5.07 14.36 -10.31
CA VAL A 246 5.58 13.20 -9.56
C VAL A 246 5.88 12.02 -10.47
N GLY A 247 6.90 11.26 -10.10
CA GLY A 247 7.37 10.09 -10.84
C GLY A 247 6.92 8.76 -10.26
N HIS A 248 7.59 7.69 -10.72
CA HIS A 248 7.33 6.34 -10.22
C HIS A 248 7.57 6.23 -8.71
N ALA A 249 6.73 5.47 -8.01
CA ALA A 249 6.83 5.22 -6.57
C ALA A 249 6.73 6.48 -5.68
N PHE A 250 6.03 7.54 -6.15
CA PHE A 250 5.87 8.78 -5.39
C PHE A 250 5.17 8.59 -4.03
N ALA A 251 4.38 7.53 -3.88
CA ALA A 251 3.68 7.21 -2.64
C ALA A 251 4.47 6.29 -1.69
N ASN A 252 5.76 6.03 -1.97
CA ASN A 252 6.61 5.23 -1.09
C ASN A 252 7.48 6.12 -0.19
N PRO A 253 7.22 6.19 1.13
CA PRO A 253 7.96 7.05 2.05
C PRO A 253 9.45 6.72 2.17
N SER A 254 9.87 5.51 1.79
CA SER A 254 11.27 5.09 1.77
C SER A 254 11.96 5.28 0.42
N GLY A 255 11.27 5.86 -0.56
CA GLY A 255 11.76 6.08 -1.92
C GLY A 255 12.27 7.50 -2.16
N GLU A 256 13.20 7.66 -3.11
CA GLU A 256 13.77 8.97 -3.49
C GLU A 256 12.72 9.91 -4.13
N ASN A 257 11.67 9.35 -4.73
CA ASN A 257 10.61 10.11 -5.41
C ASN A 257 9.42 10.42 -4.50
N TYR A 258 9.55 10.22 -3.18
CA TYR A 258 8.44 10.42 -2.25
C TYR A 258 7.89 11.85 -2.31
N ALA A 259 6.59 11.96 -2.55
CA ALA A 259 5.84 13.20 -2.63
C ALA A 259 4.73 13.19 -1.56
N PRO A 260 4.99 13.72 -0.35
CA PRO A 260 4.08 13.57 0.81
C PRO A 260 2.67 14.08 0.55
N LYS A 261 2.53 15.24 -0.09
CA LYS A 261 1.25 15.89 -0.35
C LYS A 261 0.39 15.04 -1.31
N GLU A 262 0.98 14.62 -2.42
CA GLU A 262 0.32 13.80 -3.43
C GLU A 262 0.01 12.40 -2.90
N THR A 263 0.89 11.87 -2.04
CA THR A 263 0.68 10.60 -1.34
C THR A 263 -0.52 10.67 -0.40
N GLN A 264 -0.63 11.75 0.38
CA GLN A 264 -1.76 11.97 1.28
C GLN A 264 -3.08 12.07 0.52
N ASP A 265 -3.13 12.85 -0.57
CA ASP A 265 -4.33 12.98 -1.40
C ASP A 265 -4.70 11.63 -2.06
N ALA A 266 -3.71 10.89 -2.60
CA ALA A 266 -3.91 9.55 -3.17
C ALA A 266 -4.47 8.57 -2.14
N TRP A 267 -3.98 8.64 -0.90
CA TRP A 267 -4.49 7.83 0.20
C TRP A 267 -5.94 8.16 0.54
N GLN A 268 -6.33 9.44 0.61
CA GLN A 268 -7.72 9.84 0.85
C GLN A 268 -8.65 9.38 -0.29
N LYS A 269 -8.19 9.42 -1.54
CA LYS A 269 -8.94 8.85 -2.68
C LYS A 269 -9.10 7.34 -2.54
N THR A 270 -8.06 6.64 -2.10
CA THR A 270 -8.13 5.20 -1.81
C THR A 270 -9.16 4.89 -0.72
N LEU A 271 -9.13 5.61 0.40
CA LEU A 271 -10.12 5.41 1.48
C LEU A 271 -11.56 5.72 1.02
N SER A 272 -11.73 6.78 0.23
CA SER A 272 -13.03 7.16 -0.33
C SER A 272 -13.56 6.09 -1.30
N PHE A 273 -12.69 5.55 -2.15
CA PHE A 273 -13.01 4.48 -3.09
C PHE A 273 -13.36 3.18 -2.36
N LEU A 274 -12.59 2.79 -1.37
CA LEU A 274 -12.85 1.63 -0.53
C LEU A 274 -14.19 1.78 0.20
N LYS A 275 -14.49 2.95 0.76
CA LYS A 275 -15.77 3.23 1.41
C LYS A 275 -16.95 3.12 0.43
N LYS A 276 -16.77 3.55 -0.82
CA LYS A 276 -17.82 3.51 -1.85
C LYS A 276 -18.15 2.09 -2.32
N TYR A 277 -17.14 1.22 -2.43
CA TYR A 277 -17.31 -0.07 -3.11
C TYR A 277 -17.13 -1.30 -2.22
N ALA A 278 -16.54 -1.13 -1.04
CA ALA A 278 -16.23 -2.23 -0.14
C ALA A 278 -16.70 -2.04 1.31
N SER A 279 -17.57 -1.06 1.58
CA SER A 279 -18.16 -0.89 2.91
C SER A 279 -19.47 -1.66 3.05
#